data_68a99902d3a1f968c6c2a3ea1d4b8cb6
#
_entry.id   68a99902d3a1f968c6c2a3ea1d4b8cb6
#
_cell.length_a   1.000
_cell.length_b   1.000
_cell.length_c   1.000
_cell.angle_alpha   90.00
_cell.angle_beta   90.00
_cell.angle_gamma   90.00
#
_symmetry.space_group_name_H-M   'P 1'
#
loop_
_entity.id
_entity.type
_entity.pdbx_description
1 polymer ?
#
loop_
_entity_poly.entity_id
_entity_poly.type
_entity_poly.pdbx_seq_one_letter_code
_entity_poly.pdbx_strand_id
1 'polypeptide(L)'
;RSSDLALSTADVIVLGPGSLYTSIIPNLLFPEIRQAIKSSRATKIYICNLMTQPAETMGYNAAQHLQALLKHMGQPTAADFIDYCVVNNAWIDRQQIARYRLESATPVLAERGSIEELGPLMVDVPLACITNGVIRHDHMLLARVILRLAMDHPAQQSYRHQMTGLKRAAK
;
A
#
# COMPACT_ATOMS: atom_id res chain seq x y z
N ARG A 1 -10.33 -19.02 -8.85
CA ARG A 1 -10.76 -19.78 -7.63
C ARG A 1 -9.67 -19.86 -6.56
N SER A 2 -8.40 -20.07 -6.87
CA SER A 2 -7.34 -20.11 -5.83
C SER A 2 -7.00 -18.73 -5.27
N SER A 3 -6.96 -17.69 -6.10
CA SER A 3 -6.72 -16.31 -5.67
C SER A 3 -7.85 -15.78 -4.78
N ASP A 4 -9.10 -16.08 -5.11
CA ASP A 4 -10.25 -15.64 -4.32
C ASP A 4 -10.23 -16.26 -2.91
N LEU A 5 -9.84 -17.53 -2.81
CA LEU A 5 -9.69 -18.22 -1.53
C LEU A 5 -8.55 -17.60 -0.71
N ALA A 6 -7.40 -17.33 -1.33
CA ALA A 6 -6.27 -16.71 -0.66
C ALA A 6 -6.64 -15.32 -0.11
N LEU A 7 -7.32 -14.48 -0.89
CA LEU A 7 -7.76 -13.15 -0.47
C LEU A 7 -8.83 -13.20 0.64
N SER A 8 -9.73 -14.19 0.61
CA SER A 8 -10.79 -14.32 1.61
C SER A 8 -10.29 -14.83 2.97
N THR A 9 -9.16 -15.52 2.99
CA THR A 9 -8.57 -16.12 4.21
C THR A 9 -7.33 -15.36 4.70
N ALA A 10 -6.90 -14.34 3.99
CA ALA A 10 -5.74 -13.54 4.37
C ALA A 10 -6.00 -12.70 5.63
N ASP A 11 -4.99 -12.52 6.45
CA ASP A 11 -4.98 -11.53 7.54
C ASP A 11 -4.58 -10.15 7.04
N VAL A 12 -3.79 -10.09 5.96
CA VAL A 12 -3.29 -8.86 5.34
C VAL A 12 -3.32 -8.99 3.83
N ILE A 13 -3.78 -7.96 3.15
CA ILE A 13 -3.69 -7.80 1.70
C ILE A 13 -2.81 -6.58 1.42
N VAL A 14 -1.72 -6.78 0.68
CA VAL A 14 -0.78 -5.72 0.34
C VAL A 14 -0.84 -5.44 -1.17
N LEU A 15 -1.13 -4.20 -1.53
CA LEU A 15 -1.08 -3.69 -2.88
C LEU A 15 0.26 -2.99 -3.11
N GLY A 16 1.17 -3.61 -3.84
CA GLY A 16 2.53 -3.11 -4.06
C GLY A 16 3.56 -3.63 -3.02
N PRO A 17 4.80 -3.06 -3.02
CA PRO A 17 5.28 -2.07 -3.98
C PRO A 17 5.46 -2.64 -5.39
N GLY A 18 5.29 -1.80 -6.40
CA GLY A 18 5.45 -2.18 -7.81
C GLY A 18 5.03 -1.05 -8.74
N SER A 19 5.29 -1.21 -10.04
CA SER A 19 4.82 -0.26 -11.05
C SER A 19 3.30 -0.16 -11.01
N LEU A 20 2.80 1.07 -10.97
CA LEU A 20 1.37 1.32 -10.79
C LEU A 20 0.54 0.70 -11.91
N TYR A 21 0.89 1.00 -13.16
CA TYR A 21 0.11 0.60 -14.33
C TYR A 21 0.45 -0.77 -14.89
N THR A 22 1.67 -1.28 -14.63
CA THR A 22 2.10 -2.56 -15.21
C THR A 22 2.13 -3.71 -14.21
N SER A 23 2.11 -3.42 -12.89
CA SER A 23 2.19 -4.47 -11.87
C SER A 23 1.01 -4.48 -10.89
N ILE A 24 0.49 -3.31 -10.49
CA ILE A 24 -0.57 -3.24 -9.48
C ILE A 24 -1.95 -3.22 -10.12
N ILE A 25 -2.23 -2.21 -10.96
CA ILE A 25 -3.53 -2.01 -11.58
C ILE A 25 -4.00 -3.22 -12.40
N PRO A 26 -3.15 -3.92 -13.19
CA PRO A 26 -3.62 -5.06 -13.98
C PRO A 26 -4.31 -6.15 -13.18
N ASN A 27 -3.85 -6.41 -11.94
CA ASN A 27 -4.49 -7.37 -11.06
C ASN A 27 -5.87 -6.91 -10.58
N LEU A 28 -6.07 -5.60 -10.47
CA LEU A 28 -7.31 -4.99 -9.98
C LEU A 28 -8.35 -4.77 -11.09
N LEU A 29 -8.01 -5.05 -12.36
CA LEU A 29 -8.97 -5.01 -13.46
C LEU A 29 -9.96 -6.19 -13.43
N PHE A 30 -9.61 -7.29 -12.75
CA PHE A 30 -10.48 -8.45 -12.58
C PHE A 30 -11.56 -8.18 -11.54
N PRO A 31 -12.87 -8.19 -11.92
CA PRO A 31 -13.98 -7.94 -10.98
C PRO A 31 -13.95 -8.87 -9.76
N GLU A 32 -13.59 -10.13 -9.97
CA GLU A 32 -13.53 -11.16 -8.92
C GLU A 32 -12.49 -10.80 -7.86
N ILE A 33 -11.31 -10.32 -8.28
CA ILE A 33 -10.25 -9.88 -7.35
C ILE A 33 -10.72 -8.66 -6.56
N ARG A 34 -11.31 -7.65 -7.22
CA ARG A 34 -11.87 -6.49 -6.51
C ARG A 34 -12.92 -6.89 -5.50
N GLN A 35 -13.85 -7.78 -5.89
CA GLN A 35 -14.88 -8.25 -4.98
C GLN A 35 -14.30 -9.03 -3.81
N ALA A 36 -13.30 -9.88 -4.04
CA ALA A 36 -12.62 -10.62 -2.98
C ALA A 36 -11.90 -9.68 -2.00
N ILE A 37 -11.19 -8.66 -2.50
CA ILE A 37 -10.55 -7.63 -1.67
C ILE A 37 -11.60 -6.89 -0.83
N LYS A 38 -12.68 -6.44 -1.47
CA LYS A 38 -13.77 -5.70 -0.80
C LYS A 38 -14.42 -6.51 0.32
N SER A 39 -14.69 -7.79 0.08
CA SER A 39 -15.35 -8.67 1.03
C SER A 39 -14.41 -9.21 2.11
N SER A 40 -13.10 -9.09 1.92
CA SER A 40 -12.11 -9.61 2.86
C SER A 40 -12.08 -8.78 4.15
N ARG A 41 -11.90 -9.47 5.28
CA ARG A 41 -11.67 -8.86 6.60
C ARG A 41 -10.19 -8.54 6.84
N ALA A 42 -9.33 -8.84 5.88
CA ALA A 42 -7.90 -8.55 5.94
C ALA A 42 -7.65 -7.05 6.13
N THR A 43 -6.58 -6.71 6.81
CA THR A 43 -6.01 -5.36 6.76
C THR A 43 -5.46 -5.09 5.36
N LYS A 44 -5.93 -4.04 4.70
CA LYS A 44 -5.61 -3.70 3.32
C LYS A 44 -4.64 -2.54 3.28
N ILE A 45 -3.45 -2.76 2.74
CA ILE A 45 -2.36 -1.80 2.78
C ILE A 45 -1.88 -1.52 1.35
N TYR A 46 -1.91 -0.26 0.94
CA TYR A 46 -1.27 0.20 -0.29
C TYR A 46 0.12 0.75 0.01
N ILE A 47 1.14 0.25 -0.69
CA ILE A 47 2.51 0.73 -0.61
C ILE A 47 2.79 1.63 -1.81
N CYS A 48 2.90 2.94 -1.56
CA CYS A 48 3.15 3.91 -2.60
C CYS A 48 4.59 3.83 -3.12
N ASN A 49 4.78 4.13 -4.39
CA ASN A 49 6.09 4.17 -5.02
C ASN A 49 6.97 5.25 -4.38
N LEU A 50 8.28 5.00 -4.31
CA LEU A 50 9.27 5.97 -3.82
C LEU A 50 9.55 7.08 -4.84
N MET A 51 9.58 6.69 -6.12
CA MET A 51 9.91 7.52 -7.26
C MET A 51 8.82 7.41 -8.31
N THR A 52 8.58 8.49 -9.05
CA THR A 52 7.75 8.44 -10.26
C THR A 52 8.45 7.61 -11.34
N GLN A 53 7.67 7.05 -12.25
CA GLN A 53 8.18 6.27 -13.38
C GLN A 53 8.00 7.06 -14.68
N PRO A 54 9.05 7.13 -15.52
CA PRO A 54 8.95 7.75 -16.83
C PRO A 54 7.81 7.14 -17.66
N ALA A 55 7.10 7.98 -18.40
CA ALA A 55 5.96 7.63 -19.26
C ALA A 55 4.73 7.03 -18.53
N GLU A 56 4.82 6.69 -17.24
CA GLU A 56 3.68 6.13 -16.49
C GLU A 56 3.12 7.15 -15.47
N THR A 57 3.94 7.59 -14.51
CA THR A 57 3.50 8.40 -13.36
C THR A 57 4.28 9.70 -13.22
N MET A 58 4.78 10.26 -14.34
CA MET A 58 5.50 11.54 -14.33
C MET A 58 4.68 12.62 -13.63
N GLY A 59 5.30 13.27 -12.64
CA GLY A 59 4.69 14.35 -11.87
C GLY A 59 3.62 13.92 -10.87
N TYR A 60 3.32 12.64 -10.73
CA TYR A 60 2.35 12.16 -9.75
C TYR A 60 2.90 12.31 -8.33
N ASN A 61 2.06 12.83 -7.44
CA ASN A 61 2.22 12.68 -5.99
C ASN A 61 1.52 11.40 -5.50
N ALA A 62 1.62 11.11 -4.20
CA ALA A 62 1.05 9.88 -3.63
C ALA A 62 -0.49 9.84 -3.74
N ALA A 63 -1.17 10.98 -3.58
CA ALA A 63 -2.62 11.05 -3.76
C ALA A 63 -3.02 10.75 -5.21
N GLN A 64 -2.26 11.22 -6.21
CA GLN A 64 -2.52 10.93 -7.61
C GLN A 64 -2.27 9.46 -7.98
N HIS A 65 -1.27 8.81 -7.36
CA HIS A 65 -1.10 7.36 -7.47
C HIS A 65 -2.34 6.62 -6.94
N LEU A 66 -2.82 7.01 -5.77
CA LEU A 66 -4.02 6.44 -5.16
C LEU A 66 -5.27 6.70 -6.00
N GLN A 67 -5.45 7.92 -6.52
CA GLN A 67 -6.56 8.28 -7.41
C GLN A 67 -6.56 7.43 -8.68
N ALA A 68 -5.39 7.24 -9.31
CA ALA A 68 -5.27 6.39 -10.48
C ALA A 68 -5.68 4.94 -10.19
N LEU A 69 -5.25 4.40 -9.04
CA LEU A 69 -5.64 3.08 -8.58
C LEU A 69 -7.17 2.98 -8.41
N LEU A 70 -7.77 3.91 -7.67
CA LEU A 70 -9.21 3.95 -7.40
C LEU A 70 -10.03 4.09 -8.69
N LYS A 71 -9.59 4.94 -9.61
CA LYS A 71 -10.22 5.13 -10.93
C LYS A 71 -10.31 3.81 -11.70
N HIS A 72 -9.22 3.03 -11.73
CA HIS A 72 -9.22 1.75 -12.45
C HIS A 72 -10.01 0.66 -11.73
N MET A 73 -10.21 0.79 -10.42
CA MET A 73 -11.12 -0.07 -9.67
C MET A 73 -12.59 0.35 -9.81
N GLY A 74 -12.88 1.51 -10.42
CA GLY A 74 -14.23 2.06 -10.51
C GLY A 74 -14.76 2.56 -9.16
N GLN A 75 -13.88 3.04 -8.27
CA GLN A 75 -14.23 3.48 -6.92
C GLN A 75 -13.96 4.98 -6.75
N PRO A 76 -14.88 5.74 -6.13
CA PRO A 76 -14.65 7.15 -5.84
C PRO A 76 -13.71 7.37 -4.65
N THR A 77 -13.66 6.41 -3.71
CA THR A 77 -12.81 6.44 -2.52
C THR A 77 -12.22 5.07 -2.23
N ALA A 78 -11.25 5.03 -1.32
CA ALA A 78 -10.60 3.78 -0.89
C ALA A 78 -11.43 2.97 0.13
N ALA A 79 -12.58 3.48 0.57
CA ALA A 79 -13.44 2.78 1.52
C ALA A 79 -13.66 1.32 1.10
N ASP A 80 -13.50 0.39 2.03
CA ASP A 80 -13.57 -1.07 1.83
C ASP A 80 -12.39 -1.71 1.05
N PHE A 81 -11.53 -0.91 0.40
CA PHE A 81 -10.44 -1.42 -0.44
C PHE A 81 -9.03 -1.18 0.09
N ILE A 82 -8.82 -0.10 0.85
CA ILE A 82 -7.50 0.28 1.37
C ILE A 82 -7.71 0.96 2.74
N ASP A 83 -7.16 0.36 3.78
CA ASP A 83 -7.20 0.91 5.14
C ASP A 83 -6.04 1.86 5.37
N TYR A 84 -4.87 1.53 4.82
CA TYR A 84 -3.63 2.31 5.01
C TYR A 84 -2.93 2.58 3.68
N CYS A 85 -2.44 3.81 3.53
CA CYS A 85 -1.52 4.20 2.46
C CYS A 85 -0.14 4.48 3.06
N VAL A 86 0.81 3.59 2.80
CA VAL A 86 2.18 3.72 3.31
C VAL A 86 3.02 4.51 2.32
N VAL A 87 3.64 5.59 2.79
CA VAL A 87 4.42 6.52 1.99
C VAL A 87 5.82 6.71 2.58
N ASN A 88 6.76 7.11 1.74
CA ASN A 88 8.13 7.38 2.17
C ASN A 88 8.28 8.81 2.70
N ASN A 89 8.89 8.96 3.87
CA ASN A 89 9.35 10.24 4.40
C ASN A 89 10.88 10.31 4.57
N ALA A 90 11.63 9.28 4.10
CA ALA A 90 13.08 9.33 4.13
C ALA A 90 13.59 10.47 3.26
N TRP A 91 14.60 11.18 3.77
CA TRP A 91 15.37 12.09 2.95
C TRP A 91 16.17 11.31 1.89
N ILE A 92 16.11 11.76 0.65
CA ILE A 92 16.87 11.19 -0.45
C ILE A 92 17.93 12.21 -0.87
N ASP A 93 19.17 11.75 -1.00
CA ASP A 93 20.29 12.61 -1.35
C ASP A 93 20.10 13.31 -2.69
N ARG A 94 20.53 14.58 -2.76
CA ARG A 94 20.38 15.44 -3.95
C ARG A 94 21.07 14.88 -5.19
N GLN A 95 22.21 14.20 -5.02
CA GLN A 95 22.94 13.60 -6.15
C GLN A 95 22.16 12.42 -6.71
N GLN A 96 21.54 11.61 -5.85
CA GLN A 96 20.65 10.53 -6.27
C GLN A 96 19.43 11.09 -7.01
N ILE A 97 18.78 12.11 -6.46
CA ILE A 97 17.64 12.77 -7.14
C ILE A 97 18.05 13.31 -8.51
N ALA A 98 19.24 13.94 -8.61
CA ALA A 98 19.73 14.47 -9.88
C ALA A 98 19.91 13.37 -10.94
N ARG A 99 20.40 12.19 -10.57
CA ARG A 99 20.51 11.04 -11.47
C ARG A 99 19.14 10.58 -11.99
N TYR A 100 18.18 10.43 -11.10
CA TYR A 100 16.81 10.03 -11.49
C TYR A 100 16.10 11.08 -12.36
N ARG A 101 16.38 12.36 -12.15
CA ARG A 101 15.86 13.45 -12.99
C ARG A 101 16.32 13.37 -14.44
N LEU A 102 17.52 12.86 -14.71
CA LEU A 102 17.98 12.61 -16.08
C LEU A 102 17.11 11.59 -16.79
N GLU A 103 16.47 10.69 -16.05
CA GLU A 103 15.52 9.69 -16.53
C GLU A 103 14.06 10.14 -16.36
N SER A 104 13.82 11.45 -16.11
CA SER A 104 12.48 12.01 -15.89
C SER A 104 11.72 11.40 -14.69
N ALA A 105 12.44 10.86 -13.72
CA ALA A 105 11.88 10.36 -12.47
C ALA A 105 12.16 11.33 -11.31
N THR A 106 11.18 11.49 -10.42
CA THR A 106 11.26 12.34 -9.23
C THR A 106 10.72 11.61 -8.00
N PRO A 107 11.15 12.00 -6.78
CA PRO A 107 10.53 11.48 -5.57
C PRO A 107 9.02 11.71 -5.56
N VAL A 108 8.27 10.70 -5.14
CA VAL A 108 6.83 10.81 -4.95
C VAL A 108 6.58 11.57 -3.65
N LEU A 109 6.00 12.76 -3.77
CA LEU A 109 5.64 13.59 -2.62
C LEU A 109 4.31 13.11 -2.03
N ALA A 110 4.18 13.17 -0.71
CA ALA A 110 2.97 12.79 0.00
C ALA A 110 2.48 13.95 0.87
N GLU A 111 1.18 14.21 0.80
CA GLU A 111 0.47 15.16 1.63
C GLU A 111 -0.67 14.42 2.33
N ARG A 112 -0.69 14.48 3.65
CA ARG A 112 -1.61 13.70 4.49
C ARG A 112 -3.08 14.01 4.16
N GLY A 113 -3.46 15.28 4.13
CA GLY A 113 -4.84 15.69 3.85
C GLY A 113 -5.36 15.12 2.54
N SER A 114 -4.59 15.27 1.46
CA SER A 114 -4.97 14.80 0.12
C SER A 114 -5.11 13.28 0.01
N ILE A 115 -4.36 12.53 0.82
CA ILE A 115 -4.46 11.05 0.86
C ILE A 115 -5.67 10.63 1.71
N GLU A 116 -5.83 11.20 2.90
CA GLU A 116 -6.87 10.82 3.86
C GLU A 116 -8.28 11.24 3.38
N GLU A 117 -8.40 12.29 2.58
CA GLU A 117 -9.64 12.64 1.86
C GLU A 117 -10.11 11.53 0.89
N LEU A 118 -9.20 10.70 0.39
CA LEU A 118 -9.53 9.56 -0.45
C LEU A 118 -9.91 8.31 0.36
N GLY A 119 -9.78 8.33 1.68
CA GLY A 119 -10.28 7.32 2.60
C GLY A 119 -9.24 6.60 3.46
N PRO A 120 -8.03 6.22 2.97
CA PRO A 120 -7.09 5.47 3.80
C PRO A 120 -6.35 6.37 4.79
N LEU A 121 -5.93 5.81 5.92
CA LEU A 121 -5.00 6.49 6.82
C LEU A 121 -3.59 6.52 6.21
N MET A 122 -2.97 7.70 6.18
CA MET A 122 -1.58 7.82 5.73
C MET A 122 -0.60 7.40 6.82
N VAL A 123 0.31 6.51 6.47
CA VAL A 123 1.43 6.05 7.32
C VAL A 123 2.74 6.44 6.66
N ASP A 124 3.43 7.41 7.22
CA ASP A 124 4.70 7.92 6.73
C ASP A 124 5.87 7.28 7.47
N VAL A 125 6.78 6.66 6.72
CA VAL A 125 7.94 5.93 7.26
C VAL A 125 9.17 6.13 6.37
N PRO A 126 10.40 6.10 6.91
CA PRO A 126 11.62 6.31 6.14
C PRO A 126 12.00 5.06 5.32
N LEU A 127 11.20 4.74 4.29
CA LEU A 127 11.31 3.50 3.51
C LEU A 127 12.40 3.50 2.45
N ALA A 128 12.88 4.67 2.00
CA ALA A 128 13.87 4.70 0.94
C ALA A 128 15.25 4.32 1.46
N CYS A 129 15.86 3.33 0.83
CA CYS A 129 17.28 2.98 1.00
C CYS A 129 17.99 2.92 -0.36
N ILE A 130 19.33 2.98 -0.36
CA ILE A 130 20.15 2.89 -1.57
C ILE A 130 20.83 1.54 -1.58
N THR A 131 20.54 0.74 -2.60
CA THR A 131 21.16 -0.56 -2.82
C THR A 131 21.77 -0.58 -4.23
N ASN A 132 23.08 -0.78 -4.32
CA ASN A 132 23.81 -0.77 -5.61
C ASN A 132 23.55 0.50 -6.44
N GLY A 133 23.49 1.67 -5.78
CA GLY A 133 23.23 2.95 -6.42
C GLY A 133 21.79 3.18 -6.88
N VAL A 134 20.85 2.29 -6.56
CA VAL A 134 19.44 2.39 -6.90
C VAL A 134 18.60 2.61 -5.64
N ILE A 135 17.63 3.52 -5.71
CA ILE A 135 16.66 3.75 -4.63
C ILE A 135 15.68 2.58 -4.59
N ARG A 136 15.60 1.94 -3.44
CA ARG A 136 14.73 0.78 -3.16
C ARG A 136 13.97 0.98 -1.86
N HIS A 137 12.88 0.24 -1.69
CA HIS A 137 12.26 0.11 -0.38
C HIS A 137 13.15 -0.72 0.54
N ASP A 138 13.36 -0.24 1.77
CA ASP A 138 13.92 -1.06 2.83
C ASP A 138 12.92 -2.18 3.13
N HIS A 139 13.23 -3.38 2.63
CA HIS A 139 12.35 -4.53 2.72
C HIS A 139 12.14 -5.01 4.17
N MET A 140 13.15 -4.85 5.04
CA MET A 140 13.03 -5.25 6.45
C MET A 140 12.13 -4.28 7.22
N LEU A 141 12.32 -2.97 7.00
CA LEU A 141 11.47 -1.95 7.62
C LEU A 141 10.03 -2.07 7.09
N LEU A 142 9.86 -2.24 5.78
CA LEU A 142 8.55 -2.40 5.17
C LEU A 142 7.80 -3.61 5.74
N ALA A 143 8.47 -4.76 5.86
CA ALA A 143 7.87 -5.95 6.46
C ALA A 143 7.41 -5.70 7.91
N ARG A 144 8.23 -5.01 8.72
CA ARG A 144 7.85 -4.65 10.10
C ARG A 144 6.64 -3.72 10.14
N VAL A 145 6.58 -2.73 9.25
CA VAL A 145 5.44 -1.81 9.15
C VAL A 145 4.17 -2.56 8.80
N ILE A 146 4.20 -3.41 7.76
CA ILE A 146 3.05 -4.22 7.35
C ILE A 146 2.54 -5.08 8.51
N LEU A 147 3.44 -5.81 9.18
CA LEU A 147 3.07 -6.65 10.32
C LEU A 147 2.46 -5.83 11.46
N ARG A 148 3.02 -4.66 11.75
CA ARG A 148 2.49 -3.79 12.79
C ARG A 148 1.08 -3.30 12.47
N LEU A 149 0.86 -2.78 11.27
CA LEU A 149 -0.46 -2.31 10.83
C LEU A 149 -1.50 -3.43 10.87
N ALA A 150 -1.12 -4.64 10.45
CA ALA A 150 -1.97 -5.81 10.55
C ALA A 150 -2.36 -6.14 11.99
N MET A 151 -1.41 -6.02 12.93
CA MET A 151 -1.66 -6.33 14.35
C MET A 151 -2.50 -5.26 15.06
N ASP A 152 -2.36 -4.00 14.66
CA ASP A 152 -3.01 -2.85 15.28
C ASP A 152 -4.40 -2.57 14.69
N HIS A 153 -4.76 -3.22 13.57
CA HIS A 153 -6.06 -2.99 12.91
C HIS A 153 -7.23 -3.47 13.79
N PRO A 154 -8.29 -2.65 14.01
CA PRO A 154 -9.40 -2.96 14.93
C PRO A 154 -10.09 -4.30 14.67
N ALA A 155 -10.27 -4.68 13.40
CA ALA A 155 -10.87 -5.96 13.04
C ALA A 155 -10.05 -7.15 13.53
N GLN A 156 -8.71 -7.06 13.46
CA GLN A 156 -7.80 -8.09 13.95
C GLN A 156 -7.73 -8.13 15.47
N GLN A 157 -7.79 -6.98 16.13
CA GLN A 157 -7.83 -6.91 17.60
C GLN A 157 -9.10 -7.55 18.17
N SER A 158 -10.26 -7.28 17.57
CA SER A 158 -11.54 -7.88 17.97
C SER A 158 -11.50 -9.42 17.85
N TYR A 159 -11.00 -9.94 16.75
CA TYR A 159 -10.86 -11.39 16.53
C TYR A 159 -9.93 -12.04 17.57
N ARG A 160 -8.78 -11.43 17.87
CA ARG A 160 -7.84 -11.92 18.88
C ARG A 160 -8.46 -11.96 20.27
N HIS A 161 -9.22 -10.94 20.66
CA HIS A 161 -9.93 -10.92 21.95
C HIS A 161 -10.95 -12.05 22.04
N GLN A 162 -11.73 -12.31 21.00
CA GLN A 162 -12.67 -13.41 20.95
C GLN A 162 -11.99 -14.79 21.07
N MET A 163 -10.90 -15.00 20.32
CA MET A 163 -10.14 -16.26 20.37
C MET A 163 -9.45 -16.48 21.73
N THR A 164 -8.98 -15.43 22.37
CA THR A 164 -8.37 -15.52 23.70
C THR A 164 -9.43 -15.83 24.78
N GLY A 165 -10.62 -15.27 24.64
CA GLY A 165 -11.77 -15.57 25.50
C GLY A 165 -12.20 -17.05 25.39
N LEU A 166 -12.30 -17.58 24.19
CA LEU A 166 -12.65 -18.99 23.94
C LEU A 166 -11.61 -19.95 24.51
N LYS A 167 -10.32 -19.66 24.43
CA LYS A 167 -9.25 -20.48 25.03
C LYS A 167 -9.27 -20.47 26.56
N ARG A 168 -9.76 -19.38 27.19
CA ARG A 168 -9.94 -19.32 28.65
C ARG A 168 -11.20 -20.04 29.14
N ALA A 169 -12.24 -20.10 28.33
CA ALA A 169 -13.48 -20.83 28.65
C ALA A 169 -13.38 -22.34 28.45
N ALA A 170 -12.36 -22.81 27.70
CA ALA A 170 -12.12 -24.22 27.40
C ALA A 170 -11.09 -24.90 28.36
N LYS A 171 -10.65 -24.19 29.41
CA LYS A 171 -9.85 -24.70 30.54
C LYS A 171 -10.69 -24.73 31.82
#